data_3f5b7a714f620d35390010062947dcac
#
_entry.id   3f5b7a714f620d35390010062947dcac
#
_cell.length_a   1.000
_cell.length_b   1.000
_cell.length_c   1.000
_cell.angle_alpha   90.00
_cell.angle_beta   90.00
_cell.angle_gamma   90.00
#
_symmetry.space_group_name_H-M   'P 1'
#
loop_
_entity.id
_entity.type
_entity.pdbx_description
1 polymer ?
#
loop_
_entity_poly.entity_id
_entity_poly.type
_entity_poly.pdbx_seq_one_letter_code
_entity_poly.pdbx_strand_id
1 'polypeptide(L)'
;ADSGKIDRYFQYTPNDPYDYDGVNENVMIDLGGKKLFVHGDRNGHIYGIDRRETVKTASGNEMKCLWATVMNDVNWVKEPISPDNGNCRPVFNYPEMDVVYDRVTQNIAPSLDGGKEWHPLSVSLRTKMAYVPIYNFTMDLQAKKMEWKRGEWYLGAKVITFNAGAGLIKAFDVATGKLAWTKSQSWPATSGLLSTAGGLAFYGDPDGRFNAVNDETGEHLWSFNVGTGIHGNPTTYTAEGTQYVAIVYGAGGGGIWPLYYANFLKTHTKGGGLMVFTVN
;
A
#
# COMPACT_ATOMS: atom_id res chain seq x y z
N ALA A 1 -3.79 -20.35 -17.12
CA ALA A 1 -3.92 -19.41 -18.24
C ALA A 1 -4.60 -20.04 -19.45
N ASP A 2 -4.29 -21.30 -19.77
CA ASP A 2 -4.71 -21.95 -21.02
C ASP A 2 -6.23 -22.12 -21.16
N SER A 3 -6.94 -22.30 -20.06
CA SER A 3 -8.39 -22.49 -20.05
C SER A 3 -9.21 -21.20 -19.82
N GLY A 4 -8.57 -20.12 -19.38
CA GLY A 4 -9.24 -18.90 -18.93
C GLY A 4 -10.14 -19.06 -17.70
N LYS A 5 -10.08 -20.21 -17.01
CA LYS A 5 -10.88 -20.45 -15.80
C LYS A 5 -10.14 -19.96 -14.58
N ILE A 6 -10.89 -19.40 -13.60
CA ILE A 6 -10.38 -19.10 -12.27
C ILE A 6 -10.13 -20.41 -11.56
N ASP A 7 -8.87 -20.67 -11.18
CA ASP A 7 -8.45 -21.87 -10.47
C ASP A 7 -8.66 -21.70 -8.96
N ARG A 8 -8.23 -20.56 -8.42
CA ARG A 8 -8.32 -20.21 -7.01
C ARG A 8 -8.29 -18.70 -6.81
N TYR A 9 -8.70 -18.22 -5.65
CA TYR A 9 -8.76 -16.82 -5.31
C TYR A 9 -8.42 -16.61 -3.82
N PHE A 10 -8.28 -15.36 -3.42
CA PHE A 10 -8.25 -14.92 -2.03
C PHE A 10 -9.03 -13.61 -1.91
N GLN A 11 -9.83 -13.45 -0.87
CA GLN A 11 -10.60 -12.25 -0.62
C GLN A 11 -10.10 -11.58 0.67
N TYR A 12 -9.50 -10.40 0.53
CA TYR A 12 -8.90 -9.65 1.64
C TYR A 12 -9.93 -9.01 2.56
N THR A 13 -10.93 -8.34 1.98
CA THR A 13 -11.97 -7.63 2.73
C THR A 13 -13.36 -8.07 2.24
N PRO A 14 -13.98 -9.10 2.83
CA PRO A 14 -15.35 -9.47 2.50
C PRO A 14 -16.32 -8.38 2.96
N ASN A 15 -17.36 -8.09 2.16
CA ASN A 15 -18.40 -7.11 2.49
C ASN A 15 -17.84 -5.75 2.90
N ASP A 16 -16.97 -5.19 2.09
CA ASP A 16 -16.26 -3.94 2.34
C ASP A 16 -17.16 -2.70 2.26
N PRO A 17 -17.42 -1.96 3.37
CA PRO A 17 -18.16 -0.71 3.38
C PRO A 17 -17.26 0.54 3.35
N TYR A 18 -15.92 0.38 3.21
CA TYR A 18 -14.93 1.42 3.42
C TYR A 18 -14.18 1.85 2.16
N ASP A 19 -14.45 1.18 1.01
CA ASP A 19 -13.73 1.39 -0.25
C ASP A 19 -12.29 0.85 -0.25
N TYR A 20 -12.08 -0.31 0.41
CA TYR A 20 -10.77 -0.99 0.48
C TYR A 20 -10.54 -1.92 -0.71
N ASP A 21 -11.06 -1.60 -1.87
CA ASP A 21 -10.87 -2.36 -3.09
C ASP A 21 -9.38 -2.34 -3.51
N GLY A 22 -8.75 -3.48 -3.32
CA GLY A 22 -7.30 -3.64 -3.50
C GLY A 22 -6.89 -3.62 -4.96
N VAL A 23 -6.49 -2.46 -5.48
CA VAL A 23 -5.88 -2.28 -6.80
C VAL A 23 -4.37 -2.54 -6.80
N ASN A 24 -3.86 -3.02 -5.67
CA ASN A 24 -2.45 -3.13 -5.39
C ASN A 24 -1.84 -4.40 -6.03
N GLU A 25 -0.55 -4.36 -6.25
CA GLU A 25 0.20 -5.48 -6.84
C GLU A 25 0.29 -6.70 -5.92
N ASN A 26 0.43 -7.86 -6.55
CA ASN A 26 0.81 -9.12 -5.90
C ASN A 26 2.26 -9.47 -6.30
N VAL A 27 3.22 -9.27 -5.41
CA VAL A 27 4.62 -9.58 -5.69
C VAL A 27 4.86 -11.07 -5.46
N MET A 28 5.14 -11.79 -6.55
CA MET A 28 5.38 -13.23 -6.52
C MET A 28 6.83 -13.54 -6.16
N ILE A 29 7.01 -14.40 -5.16
CA ILE A 29 8.33 -14.83 -4.69
C ILE A 29 8.37 -16.34 -4.44
N ASP A 30 9.54 -16.91 -4.68
CA ASP A 30 9.85 -18.29 -4.34
C ASP A 30 10.82 -18.30 -3.15
N LEU A 31 10.37 -18.80 -2.01
CA LEU A 31 11.13 -18.74 -0.77
C LEU A 31 10.96 -20.04 0.02
N GLY A 32 12.08 -20.71 0.32
CA GLY A 32 12.08 -21.91 1.17
C GLY A 32 11.19 -23.06 0.64
N GLY A 33 11.13 -23.23 -0.68
CA GLY A 33 10.28 -24.22 -1.32
C GLY A 33 8.81 -23.82 -1.45
N LYS A 34 8.39 -22.69 -0.86
CA LYS A 34 7.04 -22.14 -0.98
C LYS A 34 6.93 -21.22 -2.17
N LYS A 35 5.75 -21.17 -2.77
CA LYS A 35 5.39 -20.26 -3.86
C LYS A 35 4.47 -19.19 -3.30
N LEU A 36 5.06 -18.09 -2.85
CA LEU A 36 4.35 -17.01 -2.16
C LEU A 36 3.98 -15.88 -3.10
N PHE A 37 2.98 -15.12 -2.73
CA PHE A 37 2.94 -13.72 -3.05
C PHE A 37 2.74 -12.87 -1.78
N VAL A 38 3.27 -11.66 -1.82
CA VAL A 38 3.11 -10.64 -0.80
C VAL A 38 2.21 -9.56 -1.37
N HIS A 39 1.22 -9.15 -0.60
CA HIS A 39 0.24 -8.15 -0.98
C HIS A 39 0.00 -7.18 0.17
N GLY A 40 0.27 -5.90 -0.04
CA GLY A 40 -0.17 -4.84 0.86
C GLY A 40 -1.53 -4.33 0.40
N ASP A 41 -2.55 -4.44 1.24
CA ASP A 41 -3.93 -4.12 0.90
C ASP A 41 -4.37 -2.75 1.44
N ARG A 42 -5.37 -2.13 0.80
CA ARG A 42 -5.98 -0.88 1.29
C ARG A 42 -6.59 -1.02 2.67
N ASN A 43 -7.00 -2.22 3.06
CA ASN A 43 -7.57 -2.52 4.38
C ASN A 43 -6.59 -2.37 5.56
N GLY A 44 -5.35 -1.95 5.29
CA GLY A 44 -4.34 -1.68 6.32
C GLY A 44 -3.50 -2.89 6.72
N HIS A 45 -3.61 -4.01 6.01
CA HIS A 45 -2.82 -5.20 6.26
C HIS A 45 -1.93 -5.57 5.08
N ILE A 46 -0.78 -6.17 5.41
CA ILE A 46 0.05 -6.89 4.45
C ILE A 46 -0.11 -8.39 4.67
N TYR A 47 -0.16 -9.14 3.57
CA TYR A 47 -0.44 -10.57 3.57
C TYR A 47 0.68 -11.35 2.88
N GLY A 48 0.98 -12.52 3.42
CA GLY A 48 1.75 -13.56 2.75
C GLY A 48 0.84 -14.74 2.43
N ILE A 49 0.66 -15.01 1.14
CA ILE A 49 -0.26 -16.02 0.63
C ILE A 49 0.54 -17.11 -0.10
N ASP A 50 0.27 -18.37 0.22
CA ASP A 50 0.79 -19.49 -0.58
C ASP A 50 -0.10 -19.69 -1.81
N ARG A 51 0.47 -19.43 -3.01
CA ARG A 51 -0.28 -19.51 -4.26
C ARG A 51 -0.50 -20.95 -4.78
N ARG A 52 0.06 -21.96 -4.10
CA ARG A 52 -0.12 -23.38 -4.45
C ARG A 52 -1.02 -24.13 -3.49
N GLU A 53 -0.94 -23.80 -2.21
CA GLU A 53 -1.81 -24.44 -1.22
C GLU A 53 -3.20 -23.78 -1.21
N THR A 54 -4.20 -24.61 -1.01
CA THR A 54 -5.59 -24.15 -0.90
C THR A 54 -6.24 -24.62 0.39
N VAL A 55 -7.15 -23.81 0.87
CA VAL A 55 -8.03 -24.10 2.00
C VAL A 55 -9.46 -24.12 1.48
N LYS A 56 -10.23 -25.12 1.85
CA LYS A 56 -11.66 -25.18 1.53
C LYS A 56 -12.42 -24.31 2.53
N THR A 57 -13.05 -23.29 2.03
CA THR A 57 -13.91 -22.38 2.81
C THR A 57 -15.37 -22.52 2.37
N ALA A 58 -16.28 -21.83 3.04
CA ALA A 58 -17.68 -21.78 2.61
C ALA A 58 -17.87 -21.16 1.22
N SER A 59 -16.92 -20.31 0.79
CA SER A 59 -16.94 -19.64 -0.51
C SER A 59 -16.27 -20.46 -1.63
N GLY A 60 -15.57 -21.54 -1.31
CA GLY A 60 -14.88 -22.40 -2.29
C GLY A 60 -13.42 -22.69 -1.94
N ASN A 61 -12.58 -22.87 -2.97
CA ASN A 61 -11.14 -23.13 -2.79
C ASN A 61 -10.39 -21.79 -2.78
N GLU A 62 -9.91 -21.40 -1.61
CA GLU A 62 -9.10 -20.19 -1.45
C GLU A 62 -7.62 -20.54 -1.35
N MET A 63 -6.76 -19.63 -1.82
CA MET A 63 -5.32 -19.71 -1.55
C MET A 63 -5.08 -19.61 -0.05
N LYS A 64 -4.09 -20.35 0.45
CA LYS A 64 -3.79 -20.41 1.87
C LYS A 64 -3.09 -19.13 2.34
N CYS A 65 -3.69 -18.45 3.31
CA CYS A 65 -3.01 -17.38 4.03
C CYS A 65 -1.99 -17.99 5.00
N LEU A 66 -0.77 -17.48 4.97
CA LEU A 66 0.30 -17.89 5.88
C LEU A 66 0.48 -16.91 7.04
N TRP A 67 0.24 -15.64 6.77
CA TRP A 67 0.29 -14.58 7.76
C TRP A 67 -0.41 -13.31 7.23
N ALA A 68 -0.90 -12.51 8.16
CA ALA A 68 -1.37 -11.16 7.92
C ALA A 68 -0.83 -10.24 9.02
N THR A 69 -0.39 -9.04 8.66
CA THR A 69 0.21 -8.09 9.60
C THR A 69 -0.32 -6.69 9.35
N VAL A 70 -0.61 -5.97 10.42
CA VAL A 70 -1.05 -4.58 10.38
C VAL A 70 0.08 -3.68 9.86
N MET A 71 -0.22 -2.83 8.86
CA MET A 71 0.74 -1.88 8.29
C MET A 71 0.64 -0.50 8.93
N ASN A 72 -0.56 -0.05 9.30
CA ASN A 72 -0.87 1.27 9.86
C ASN A 72 -1.92 1.16 10.96
N ASP A 73 -2.53 2.28 11.37
CA ASP A 73 -3.65 2.25 12.30
C ASP A 73 -4.86 1.57 11.66
N VAL A 74 -5.42 0.59 12.35
CA VAL A 74 -6.57 -0.21 11.90
C VAL A 74 -7.54 -0.37 13.05
N ASN A 75 -8.83 -0.05 12.82
CA ASN A 75 -9.88 -0.19 13.84
C ASN A 75 -11.18 -0.83 13.32
N TRP A 76 -11.25 -1.17 12.05
CA TRP A 76 -12.42 -1.81 11.45
C TRP A 76 -12.55 -3.30 11.78
N VAL A 77 -11.50 -3.92 12.34
CA VAL A 77 -11.50 -5.30 12.87
C VAL A 77 -11.43 -5.31 14.38
N LYS A 78 -12.08 -6.28 15.02
CA LYS A 78 -12.09 -6.48 16.48
C LYS A 78 -10.83 -7.12 17.02
N GLU A 79 -10.19 -7.94 16.20
CA GLU A 79 -9.04 -8.75 16.57
C GLU A 79 -8.04 -8.84 15.41
N PRO A 80 -6.77 -9.17 15.68
CA PRO A 80 -5.78 -9.34 14.63
C PRO A 80 -6.20 -10.39 13.62
N ILE A 81 -6.06 -10.08 12.34
CA ILE A 81 -6.25 -11.05 11.26
C ILE A 81 -5.14 -12.08 11.33
N SER A 82 -5.47 -13.36 11.38
CA SER A 82 -4.49 -14.45 11.43
C SER A 82 -4.93 -15.67 10.61
N PRO A 83 -3.97 -16.54 10.22
CA PRO A 83 -4.28 -17.78 9.50
C PRO A 83 -5.25 -18.69 10.26
N ASP A 84 -5.20 -18.68 11.58
CA ASP A 84 -6.03 -19.52 12.46
C ASP A 84 -7.47 -19.03 12.51
N ASN A 85 -7.70 -17.78 12.15
CA ASN A 85 -9.03 -17.20 12.04
C ASN A 85 -9.56 -17.35 10.60
N GLY A 86 -10.06 -18.54 10.28
CA GLY A 86 -10.74 -18.82 9.02
C GLY A 86 -9.94 -18.47 7.75
N ASN A 87 -8.63 -18.75 7.73
CA ASN A 87 -7.73 -18.41 6.62
C ASN A 87 -7.55 -16.88 6.45
N CYS A 88 -7.22 -16.18 7.52
CA CYS A 88 -7.09 -14.72 7.59
C CYS A 88 -8.40 -13.96 7.31
N ARG A 89 -9.51 -14.49 7.75
CA ARG A 89 -10.79 -13.78 7.68
C ARG A 89 -10.85 -12.68 8.75
N PRO A 90 -11.21 -11.44 8.37
CA PRO A 90 -11.42 -10.37 9.33
C PRO A 90 -12.70 -10.60 10.14
N VAL A 91 -12.66 -10.29 11.43
CA VAL A 91 -13.84 -10.12 12.27
C VAL A 91 -14.11 -8.62 12.38
N PHE A 92 -15.20 -8.16 11.78
CA PHE A 92 -15.54 -6.75 11.74
C PHE A 92 -15.84 -6.17 13.12
N ASN A 93 -15.38 -4.96 13.37
CA ASN A 93 -15.67 -4.20 14.57
C ASN A 93 -17.04 -3.53 14.49
N TYR A 94 -18.10 -4.35 14.40
CA TYR A 94 -19.47 -3.90 14.40
C TYR A 94 -20.09 -4.00 15.82
N PRO A 95 -20.99 -3.07 16.19
CA PRO A 95 -21.55 -1.97 15.37
C PRO A 95 -20.71 -0.69 15.36
N GLU A 96 -19.57 -0.63 16.05
CA GLU A 96 -18.80 0.61 16.26
C GLU A 96 -18.32 1.22 14.95
N MET A 97 -17.73 0.39 14.07
CA MET A 97 -17.16 0.82 12.77
C MET A 97 -18.09 0.56 11.58
N ASP A 98 -19.35 0.17 11.83
CA ASP A 98 -20.32 -0.03 10.75
C ASP A 98 -20.73 1.32 10.12
N VAL A 99 -20.80 1.36 8.79
CA VAL A 99 -21.20 2.56 8.02
C VAL A 99 -22.70 2.51 7.80
N VAL A 100 -23.43 3.30 8.55
CA VAL A 100 -24.90 3.28 8.62
C VAL A 100 -25.54 4.62 8.29
N TYR A 101 -26.86 4.63 8.07
CA TYR A 101 -27.60 5.82 7.60
C TYR A 101 -27.90 6.84 8.72
N ASP A 102 -28.05 6.38 9.93
CA ASP A 102 -28.59 7.16 11.07
C ASP A 102 -27.51 7.85 11.90
N ARG A 103 -26.24 7.53 11.68
CA ARG A 103 -25.10 8.18 12.36
C ARG A 103 -23.88 8.32 11.46
N VAL A 104 -23.00 9.21 11.83
CA VAL A 104 -21.65 9.30 11.30
C VAL A 104 -20.76 8.32 12.05
N THR A 105 -20.10 7.42 11.33
CA THR A 105 -19.04 6.56 11.88
C THR A 105 -17.74 7.33 11.80
N GLN A 106 -17.16 7.63 12.96
CA GLN A 106 -16.00 8.52 13.10
C GLN A 106 -14.69 7.76 13.18
N ASN A 107 -13.63 8.42 12.71
CA ASN A 107 -12.24 7.95 12.83
C ASN A 107 -12.02 6.55 12.28
N ILE A 108 -12.69 6.17 11.19
CA ILE A 108 -12.42 4.91 10.51
C ILE A 108 -10.97 4.91 10.04
N ALA A 109 -10.22 3.89 10.43
CA ALA A 109 -8.81 3.70 10.09
C ALA A 109 -8.58 2.31 9.47
N PRO A 110 -7.93 2.26 8.30
CA PRO A 110 -7.52 3.38 7.45
C PRO A 110 -8.70 4.11 6.79
N SER A 111 -8.42 5.25 6.15
CA SER A 111 -9.39 5.96 5.31
C SER A 111 -9.70 5.19 4.02
N LEU A 112 -10.55 5.73 3.17
CA LEU A 112 -10.86 5.16 1.86
C LEU A 112 -9.64 5.09 0.91
N ASP A 113 -8.60 5.91 1.12
CA ASP A 113 -7.32 5.77 0.40
C ASP A 113 -6.50 4.57 0.88
N GLY A 114 -6.95 3.91 1.94
CA GLY A 114 -6.35 2.71 2.47
C GLY A 114 -5.07 2.92 3.26
N GLY A 115 -4.51 1.83 3.75
CA GLY A 115 -3.20 1.80 4.39
C GLY A 115 -2.06 1.79 3.36
N LYS A 116 -2.34 1.33 2.15
CA LYS A 116 -1.47 1.36 0.98
C LYS A 116 -2.31 1.62 -0.26
N GLU A 117 -1.81 2.48 -1.13
CA GLU A 117 -2.38 2.78 -2.43
C GLU A 117 -1.63 2.00 -3.56
N TRP A 118 -1.92 2.27 -4.82
CA TRP A 118 -1.35 1.60 -6.00
C TRP A 118 0.17 1.73 -6.15
N HIS A 119 0.82 2.61 -5.39
CA HIS A 119 2.28 2.77 -5.43
C HIS A 119 2.97 1.46 -5.03
N PRO A 120 3.81 0.86 -5.88
CA PRO A 120 4.28 -0.49 -5.68
C PRO A 120 5.22 -0.63 -4.47
N LEU A 121 5.05 -1.73 -3.75
CA LEU A 121 6.03 -2.24 -2.82
C LEU A 121 7.22 -2.87 -3.59
N SER A 122 8.35 -3.04 -2.93
CA SER A 122 9.49 -3.77 -3.47
C SER A 122 9.87 -4.93 -2.56
N VAL A 123 10.38 -6.02 -3.11
CA VAL A 123 10.89 -7.15 -2.34
C VAL A 123 12.37 -7.37 -2.66
N SER A 124 13.20 -7.44 -1.62
CA SER A 124 14.59 -7.85 -1.74
C SER A 124 14.74 -9.32 -1.41
N LEU A 125 15.25 -10.10 -2.36
CA LEU A 125 15.60 -11.51 -2.12
C LEU A 125 16.85 -11.66 -1.22
N ARG A 126 17.70 -10.64 -1.16
CA ARG A 126 18.88 -10.59 -0.29
C ARG A 126 18.50 -10.53 1.18
N THR A 127 17.65 -9.56 1.55
CA THR A 127 17.18 -9.36 2.93
C THR A 127 15.96 -10.20 3.28
N LYS A 128 15.25 -10.73 2.28
CA LYS A 128 13.93 -11.37 2.39
C LYS A 128 12.89 -10.44 3.01
N MET A 129 12.97 -9.16 2.70
CA MET A 129 12.05 -8.13 3.18
C MET A 129 11.21 -7.55 2.05
N ALA A 130 9.96 -7.23 2.36
CA ALA A 130 9.07 -6.39 1.58
C ALA A 130 9.09 -4.97 2.13
N TYR A 131 9.39 -3.98 1.28
CA TYR A 131 9.39 -2.55 1.62
C TYR A 131 8.11 -1.93 1.11
N VAL A 132 7.34 -1.30 1.98
CA VAL A 132 5.95 -0.91 1.71
C VAL A 132 5.75 0.58 1.94
N PRO A 133 5.22 1.32 0.93
CA PRO A 133 4.80 2.70 1.11
C PRO A 133 3.42 2.71 1.78
N ILE A 134 3.27 3.46 2.88
CA ILE A 134 2.09 3.40 3.74
C ILE A 134 1.51 4.79 3.96
N TYR A 135 0.17 4.86 3.95
CA TYR A 135 -0.63 5.99 4.36
C TYR A 135 -1.18 5.75 5.77
N ASN A 136 -1.26 6.78 6.59
CA ASN A 136 -1.85 6.68 7.92
C ASN A 136 -2.95 7.73 8.07
N PHE A 137 -4.05 7.53 7.35
CA PHE A 137 -5.19 8.43 7.28
C PHE A 137 -6.40 7.83 7.97
N THR A 138 -7.26 8.72 8.49
CA THR A 138 -8.60 8.34 8.98
C THR A 138 -9.69 9.12 8.26
N MET A 139 -10.92 8.64 8.35
CA MET A 139 -12.08 9.30 7.78
C MET A 139 -13.31 9.15 8.66
N ASP A 140 -14.28 10.06 8.46
CA ASP A 140 -15.63 9.93 8.98
C ASP A 140 -16.58 9.66 7.82
N LEU A 141 -17.36 8.59 7.91
CA LEU A 141 -18.32 8.19 6.89
C LEU A 141 -19.74 8.12 7.43
N GLN A 142 -20.69 8.41 6.56
CA GLN A 142 -22.11 8.13 6.78
C GLN A 142 -22.70 7.48 5.53
N ALA A 143 -23.39 6.34 5.66
CA ALA A 143 -24.11 5.75 4.55
C ALA A 143 -25.16 6.71 4.00
N LYS A 144 -25.33 6.75 2.70
CA LYS A 144 -26.29 7.60 2.03
C LYS A 144 -27.01 6.87 0.92
N LYS A 145 -28.33 6.97 0.92
CA LYS A 145 -29.10 6.47 -0.21
C LYS A 145 -28.82 7.38 -1.42
N MET A 146 -28.22 6.82 -2.43
CA MET A 146 -27.88 7.51 -3.68
C MET A 146 -28.49 6.73 -4.84
N GLU A 147 -28.90 7.46 -5.88
CA GLU A 147 -29.29 6.87 -7.15
C GLU A 147 -28.08 6.84 -8.07
N TRP A 148 -27.78 5.67 -8.64
CA TRP A 148 -26.70 5.57 -9.62
C TRP A 148 -27.05 6.34 -10.89
N LYS A 149 -26.13 7.19 -11.36
CA LYS A 149 -26.23 7.89 -12.63
C LYS A 149 -24.93 7.76 -13.41
N ARG A 150 -25.06 7.47 -14.67
CA ARG A 150 -23.89 7.30 -15.55
C ARG A 150 -23.05 8.58 -15.60
N GLY A 151 -21.75 8.46 -15.31
CA GLY A 151 -20.79 9.57 -15.34
C GLY A 151 -20.74 10.42 -14.06
N GLU A 152 -21.54 10.10 -13.04
CA GLU A 152 -21.49 10.72 -11.72
C GLU A 152 -20.80 9.80 -10.70
N TRP A 153 -20.18 10.40 -9.70
CA TRP A 153 -19.63 9.66 -8.57
C TRP A 153 -20.74 8.95 -7.79
N TYR A 154 -20.51 7.68 -7.50
CA TYR A 154 -21.41 6.85 -6.71
C TYR A 154 -20.63 6.06 -5.66
N LEU A 155 -20.67 6.51 -4.41
CA LEU A 155 -20.00 5.85 -3.26
C LEU A 155 -20.99 5.11 -2.36
N GLY A 156 -22.30 5.42 -2.42
CA GLY A 156 -23.28 4.91 -1.45
C GLY A 156 -23.07 5.47 -0.04
N ALA A 157 -22.14 6.39 0.14
CA ALA A 157 -21.78 7.05 1.38
C ALA A 157 -21.36 8.50 1.15
N LYS A 158 -21.36 9.29 2.21
CA LYS A 158 -20.78 10.63 2.25
C LYS A 158 -19.53 10.61 3.14
N VAL A 159 -18.41 11.04 2.58
CA VAL A 159 -17.22 11.39 3.38
C VAL A 159 -17.52 12.71 4.09
N ILE A 160 -17.53 12.69 5.41
CA ILE A 160 -17.80 13.86 6.25
C ILE A 160 -16.50 14.60 6.53
N THR A 161 -15.48 13.86 6.99
CA THR A 161 -14.15 14.36 7.30
C THR A 161 -13.12 13.40 6.74
N PHE A 162 -12.01 13.94 6.30
CA PHE A 162 -10.83 13.18 5.89
C PHE A 162 -9.63 13.76 6.62
N ASN A 163 -9.02 12.97 7.48
CA ASN A 163 -7.90 13.39 8.30
C ASN A 163 -6.61 12.80 7.73
N ALA A 164 -5.82 13.68 7.12
CA ALA A 164 -4.51 13.32 6.61
C ALA A 164 -3.51 13.11 7.75
N GLY A 165 -2.78 12.02 7.67
CA GLY A 165 -1.70 11.67 8.60
C GLY A 165 -0.34 11.63 7.91
N ALA A 166 0.67 11.24 8.66
CA ALA A 166 2.02 11.01 8.16
C ALA A 166 2.10 9.82 7.21
N GLY A 167 3.10 9.80 6.36
CA GLY A 167 3.49 8.62 5.60
C GLY A 167 4.49 7.76 6.36
N LEU A 168 4.50 6.47 6.06
CA LEU A 168 5.45 5.52 6.61
C LEU A 168 6.06 4.70 5.48
N ILE A 169 7.33 4.36 5.62
CA ILE A 169 7.97 3.27 4.89
C ILE A 169 8.25 2.18 5.91
N LYS A 170 7.77 0.98 5.66
CA LYS A 170 8.00 -0.16 6.56
C LYS A 170 8.58 -1.34 5.80
N ALA A 171 9.44 -2.10 6.49
CA ALA A 171 9.96 -3.36 6.01
C ALA A 171 9.39 -4.52 6.82
N PHE A 172 8.94 -5.56 6.10
CA PHE A 172 8.38 -6.76 6.68
C PHE A 172 9.13 -7.99 6.16
N ASP A 173 9.46 -8.92 7.05
CA ASP A 173 9.99 -10.23 6.67
C ASP A 173 8.93 -11.00 5.86
N VAL A 174 9.27 -11.41 4.64
CA VAL A 174 8.31 -12.04 3.72
C VAL A 174 7.93 -13.47 4.09
N ALA A 175 8.72 -14.14 4.94
CA ALA A 175 8.41 -15.50 5.38
C ALA A 175 7.39 -15.50 6.55
N THR A 176 7.43 -14.46 7.40
CA THR A 176 6.71 -14.42 8.68
C THR A 176 5.75 -13.26 8.82
N GLY A 177 5.86 -12.24 7.97
CA GLY A 177 5.12 -10.97 8.10
C GLY A 177 5.61 -10.06 9.22
N LYS A 178 6.71 -10.42 9.91
CA LYS A 178 7.21 -9.65 11.05
C LYS A 178 7.77 -8.31 10.60
N LEU A 179 7.36 -7.23 11.28
CA LEU A 179 7.92 -5.90 11.08
C LEU A 179 9.39 -5.86 11.48
N ALA A 180 10.25 -5.43 10.55
CA ALA A 180 11.69 -5.27 10.77
C ALA A 180 12.06 -3.84 11.18
N TRP A 181 11.62 -2.85 10.40
CA TRP A 181 11.86 -1.44 10.69
C TRP A 181 10.75 -0.53 10.15
N THR A 182 10.70 0.69 10.67
CA THR A 182 9.76 1.75 10.26
C THR A 182 10.52 3.06 10.08
N LYS A 183 10.23 3.78 9.01
CA LYS A 183 10.67 5.14 8.76
C LYS A 183 9.44 6.04 8.54
N SER A 184 9.34 7.11 9.32
CA SER A 184 8.29 8.11 9.16
C SER A 184 8.72 9.20 8.19
N GLN A 185 7.75 9.79 7.51
CA GLN A 185 7.89 10.99 6.69
C GLN A 185 6.70 11.92 6.91
N SER A 186 6.87 13.22 6.59
CA SER A 186 5.86 14.25 6.89
C SER A 186 4.58 14.09 6.08
N TRP A 187 4.66 13.48 4.90
CA TRP A 187 3.58 13.31 3.95
C TRP A 187 3.35 11.82 3.64
N PRO A 188 2.19 11.45 3.09
CA PRO A 188 1.95 10.07 2.65
C PRO A 188 3.04 9.57 1.71
N ALA A 189 3.29 8.27 1.74
CA ALA A 189 4.27 7.65 0.87
C ALA A 189 3.70 7.43 -0.55
N THR A 190 3.74 8.46 -1.36
CA THR A 190 3.14 8.53 -2.70
C THR A 190 4.06 8.08 -3.83
N SER A 191 5.20 7.50 -3.53
CA SER A 191 6.11 6.88 -4.50
C SER A 191 6.21 5.38 -4.22
N GLY A 192 6.37 4.58 -5.26
CA GLY A 192 6.77 3.20 -5.09
C GLY A 192 8.20 3.08 -4.56
N LEU A 193 8.56 1.86 -4.17
CA LEU A 193 9.90 1.53 -3.71
C LEU A 193 10.67 0.70 -4.74
N LEU A 194 11.98 0.85 -4.73
CA LEU A 194 12.92 0.04 -5.49
C LEU A 194 14.00 -0.48 -4.55
N SER A 195 14.13 -1.79 -4.39
CA SER A 195 15.25 -2.42 -3.71
C SER A 195 16.29 -2.90 -4.72
N THR A 196 17.56 -2.84 -4.34
CA THR A 196 18.69 -3.27 -5.18
C THR A 196 19.52 -4.32 -4.47
N ALA A 197 20.24 -5.13 -5.24
CA ALA A 197 21.17 -6.13 -4.69
C ALA A 197 22.34 -5.50 -3.91
N GLY A 198 22.60 -4.21 -4.12
CA GLY A 198 23.64 -3.44 -3.41
C GLY A 198 23.27 -3.00 -1.99
N GLY A 199 22.12 -3.42 -1.46
CA GLY A 199 21.72 -3.12 -0.08
C GLY A 199 20.99 -1.79 0.10
N LEU A 200 20.44 -1.23 -0.98
CA LEU A 200 19.72 0.03 -0.96
C LEU A 200 18.24 -0.16 -1.29
N ALA A 201 17.40 0.60 -0.61
CA ALA A 201 16.01 0.83 -1.00
C ALA A 201 15.82 2.31 -1.34
N PHE A 202 15.22 2.58 -2.52
CA PHE A 202 14.96 3.92 -3.03
C PHE A 202 13.48 4.24 -3.01
N TYR A 203 13.14 5.49 -2.69
CA TYR A 203 11.78 6.03 -2.81
C TYR A 203 11.79 7.55 -2.95
N GLY A 204 10.73 8.09 -3.53
CA GLY A 204 10.47 9.53 -3.55
C GLY A 204 9.56 9.97 -2.42
N ASP A 205 9.61 11.25 -2.08
CA ASP A 205 8.61 11.85 -1.20
C ASP A 205 7.89 13.04 -1.85
N PRO A 206 6.73 13.43 -1.33
CA PRO A 206 5.99 14.57 -1.86
C PRO A 206 6.71 15.91 -1.73
N ASP A 207 7.70 16.03 -0.83
CA ASP A 207 8.54 17.23 -0.69
C ASP A 207 9.62 17.36 -1.78
N GLY A 208 9.69 16.37 -2.67
CA GLY A 208 10.60 16.35 -3.80
C GLY A 208 11.97 15.76 -3.50
N ARG A 209 12.13 15.02 -2.42
CA ARG A 209 13.35 14.31 -2.13
C ARG A 209 13.29 12.90 -2.69
N PHE A 210 14.26 12.56 -3.50
CA PHE A 210 14.56 11.19 -3.87
C PHE A 210 15.56 10.63 -2.85
N ASN A 211 15.17 9.57 -2.15
CA ASN A 211 15.87 9.06 -0.97
C ASN A 211 16.46 7.68 -1.25
N ALA A 212 17.62 7.40 -0.65
CA ALA A 212 18.19 6.07 -0.51
C ALA A 212 18.37 5.73 0.97
N VAL A 213 17.93 4.55 1.37
CA VAL A 213 18.09 4.02 2.72
C VAL A 213 18.79 2.66 2.68
N ASN A 214 19.45 2.31 3.78
CA ASN A 214 19.91 0.95 4.00
C ASN A 214 18.70 0.02 4.07
N ASP A 215 18.67 -1.01 3.26
CA ASP A 215 17.50 -1.88 3.12
C ASP A 215 17.33 -2.84 4.32
N GLU A 216 18.37 -3.06 5.16
CA GLU A 216 18.27 -3.86 6.38
C GLU A 216 17.76 -3.07 7.59
N THR A 217 18.12 -1.78 7.69
CA THR A 217 17.89 -0.98 8.89
C THR A 217 16.93 0.18 8.71
N GLY A 218 16.65 0.60 7.45
CA GLY A 218 15.92 1.83 7.16
C GLY A 218 16.70 3.12 7.43
N GLU A 219 18.01 3.03 7.76
CA GLU A 219 18.87 4.18 7.96
C GLU A 219 18.97 5.00 6.68
N HIS A 220 18.79 6.32 6.81
CA HIS A 220 18.91 7.25 5.69
C HIS A 220 20.38 7.40 5.29
N LEU A 221 20.68 7.14 4.03
CA LEU A 221 22.05 7.20 3.49
C LEU A 221 22.26 8.38 2.56
N TRP A 222 21.26 8.71 1.74
CA TRP A 222 21.39 9.76 0.74
C TRP A 222 20.03 10.32 0.33
N SER A 223 20.02 11.57 -0.11
CA SER A 223 18.87 12.16 -0.78
C SER A 223 19.28 13.25 -1.78
N PHE A 224 18.43 13.43 -2.79
CA PHE A 224 18.53 14.50 -3.77
C PHE A 224 17.19 15.19 -3.94
N ASN A 225 17.18 16.54 -3.91
CA ASN A 225 15.94 17.30 -4.11
C ASN A 225 15.75 17.59 -5.61
N VAL A 226 14.67 17.07 -6.19
CA VAL A 226 14.33 17.28 -7.62
C VAL A 226 13.53 18.55 -7.87
N GLY A 227 13.16 19.30 -6.81
CA GLY A 227 12.51 20.61 -6.89
C GLY A 227 10.98 20.58 -6.91
N THR A 228 10.34 19.41 -7.03
CA THR A 228 8.89 19.23 -6.94
C THR A 228 8.57 17.82 -6.46
N GLY A 229 7.34 17.58 -5.99
CA GLY A 229 6.96 16.29 -5.39
C GLY A 229 7.20 15.09 -6.31
N ILE A 230 7.42 13.93 -5.72
CA ILE A 230 7.67 12.68 -6.41
C ILE A 230 6.50 11.72 -6.17
N HIS A 231 5.77 11.38 -7.24
CA HIS A 231 4.70 10.37 -7.26
C HIS A 231 5.06 9.18 -8.18
N GLY A 232 6.14 9.32 -8.95
CA GLY A 232 6.63 8.26 -9.81
C GLY A 232 7.34 7.16 -9.04
N ASN A 233 7.49 6.00 -9.69
CA ASN A 233 8.19 4.86 -9.12
C ASN A 233 9.64 4.86 -9.59
N PRO A 234 10.62 4.64 -8.70
CA PRO A 234 12.01 4.47 -9.12
C PRO A 234 12.18 3.17 -9.90
N THR A 235 13.07 3.18 -10.85
CA THR A 235 13.49 2.01 -11.62
C THR A 235 15.00 1.96 -11.76
N THR A 236 15.55 0.78 -12.02
CA THR A 236 16.98 0.61 -12.30
C THR A 236 17.20 -0.17 -13.59
N TYR A 237 18.27 0.18 -14.28
CA TYR A 237 18.70 -0.49 -15.50
C TYR A 237 20.22 -0.41 -15.66
N THR A 238 20.77 -1.25 -16.51
CA THR A 238 22.18 -1.23 -16.86
C THR A 238 22.35 -0.86 -18.32
N ALA A 239 23.23 0.08 -18.62
CA ALA A 239 23.65 0.43 -19.96
C ALA A 239 25.18 0.54 -20.00
N GLU A 240 25.81 -0.08 -21.00
CA GLU A 240 27.26 -0.09 -21.20
C GLU A 240 28.05 -0.48 -19.93
N GLY A 241 27.53 -1.44 -19.15
CA GLY A 241 28.15 -1.92 -17.92
C GLY A 241 27.96 -1.03 -16.69
N THR A 242 27.33 0.14 -16.85
CA THR A 242 27.03 1.07 -15.75
C THR A 242 25.59 0.90 -15.30
N GLN A 243 25.37 0.82 -13.96
CA GLN A 243 24.04 0.81 -13.38
C GLN A 243 23.51 2.23 -13.21
N TYR A 244 22.27 2.41 -13.60
CA TYR A 244 21.51 3.65 -13.43
C TYR A 244 20.27 3.45 -12.57
N VAL A 245 19.91 4.47 -11.81
CA VAL A 245 18.62 4.58 -11.13
C VAL A 245 17.88 5.79 -11.66
N ALA A 246 16.67 5.58 -12.13
CA ALA A 246 15.85 6.63 -12.72
C ALA A 246 14.58 6.85 -11.92
N ILE A 247 14.14 8.11 -11.82
CA ILE A 247 12.90 8.51 -11.16
C ILE A 247 12.16 9.55 -12.00
N VAL A 248 10.89 9.28 -12.28
CA VAL A 248 9.97 10.28 -12.84
C VAL A 248 9.42 11.09 -11.67
N TYR A 249 9.49 12.39 -11.76
CA TYR A 249 9.03 13.30 -10.72
C TYR A 249 8.01 14.31 -11.23
N GLY A 250 7.14 14.76 -10.34
CA GLY A 250 6.08 15.74 -10.60
C GLY A 250 5.01 15.66 -9.51
N ALA A 251 4.55 16.80 -9.01
CA ALA A 251 3.54 16.92 -7.95
C ALA A 251 2.10 16.87 -8.48
N GLY A 252 1.85 16.27 -9.63
CA GLY A 252 0.52 16.23 -10.24
C GLY A 252 0.08 14.80 -10.60
N GLY A 253 -1.23 14.62 -10.77
CA GLY A 253 -1.79 13.49 -11.49
C GLY A 253 -2.02 12.20 -10.72
N GLY A 254 -1.90 12.13 -9.45
CA GLY A 254 -2.07 10.90 -8.68
C GLY A 254 -3.38 10.80 -7.91
N GLY A 255 -4.50 10.50 -8.57
CA GLY A 255 -5.76 10.22 -7.87
C GLY A 255 -6.37 11.43 -7.14
N ILE A 256 -7.10 11.16 -6.05
CA ILE A 256 -7.80 12.18 -5.26
C ILE A 256 -6.91 12.88 -4.23
N TRP A 257 -5.72 12.38 -3.99
CA TRP A 257 -4.82 12.96 -3.00
C TRP A 257 -4.49 14.46 -3.21
N PRO A 258 -4.35 15.00 -4.44
CA PRO A 258 -4.23 16.44 -4.63
C PRO A 258 -5.41 17.26 -4.10
N LEU A 259 -6.60 16.66 -3.99
CA LEU A 259 -7.78 17.34 -3.41
C LEU A 259 -7.64 17.50 -1.90
N TYR A 260 -7.07 16.52 -1.21
CA TYR A 260 -6.84 16.56 0.24
C TYR A 260 -5.66 17.44 0.61
N TYR A 261 -4.69 17.59 -0.29
CA TYR A 261 -3.49 18.41 -0.09
C TYR A 261 -3.51 19.71 -0.89
N ALA A 262 -4.68 20.34 -1.03
CA ALA A 262 -4.79 21.63 -1.71
C ALA A 262 -3.79 22.69 -1.18
N ASN A 263 -3.47 22.66 0.11
CA ASN A 263 -2.47 23.54 0.72
C ASN A 263 -1.03 23.10 0.34
N PHE A 264 -0.75 21.81 0.26
CA PHE A 264 0.51 21.29 -0.24
C PHE A 264 0.79 21.81 -1.65
N LEU A 265 -0.17 21.65 -2.57
CA LEU A 265 -0.03 22.11 -3.97
C LEU A 265 0.15 23.62 -4.12
N LYS A 266 -0.28 24.41 -3.13
CA LYS A 266 -0.04 25.87 -3.09
C LYS A 266 1.39 26.24 -2.71
N THR A 267 2.05 25.40 -1.94
CA THR A 267 3.39 25.65 -1.37
C THR A 267 4.51 24.97 -2.13
N HIS A 268 4.18 24.02 -3.04
CA HIS A 268 5.15 23.25 -3.79
C HIS A 268 5.23 23.70 -5.25
N THR A 269 6.44 23.72 -5.79
CA THR A 269 6.69 24.07 -7.19
C THR A 269 6.02 23.07 -8.12
N LYS A 270 5.29 23.57 -9.10
CA LYS A 270 4.71 22.74 -10.17
C LYS A 270 5.78 22.48 -11.21
N GLY A 271 5.82 21.27 -11.71
CA GLY A 271 6.76 20.82 -12.70
C GLY A 271 6.82 19.30 -12.76
N GLY A 272 7.65 18.78 -13.62
CA GLY A 272 7.89 17.36 -13.73
C GLY A 272 9.01 17.06 -14.71
N GLY A 273 9.58 15.88 -14.61
CA GLY A 273 10.66 15.43 -15.47
C GLY A 273 11.11 14.01 -15.10
N LEU A 274 12.21 13.63 -15.71
CA LEU A 274 12.95 12.40 -15.44
C LEU A 274 14.34 12.77 -14.92
N MET A 275 14.73 12.19 -13.81
CA MET A 275 16.09 12.29 -13.27
C MET A 275 16.74 10.91 -13.30
N VAL A 276 17.99 10.85 -13.68
CA VAL A 276 18.78 9.62 -13.78
C VAL A 276 20.07 9.81 -12.99
N PHE A 277 20.37 8.84 -12.15
CA PHE A 277 21.56 8.81 -11.28
C PHE A 277 22.40 7.59 -11.59
N THR A 278 23.70 7.72 -11.41
CA THR A 278 24.66 6.62 -11.44
C THR A 278 25.61 6.72 -10.26
N VAL A 279 26.15 5.61 -9.83
CA VAL A 279 27.25 5.55 -8.85
C VAL A 279 28.54 5.53 -9.64
N ASN A 280 29.43 6.49 -9.36
CA ASN A 280 30.79 6.55 -9.91
C ASN A 280 31.75 5.80 -8.98
#